data_3cc8d115a4e83edc8b815fabc437fddf
#
_entry.id   3cc8d115a4e83edc8b815fabc437fddf
#
_cell.length_a   1.000
_cell.length_b   1.000
_cell.length_c   1.000
_cell.angle_alpha   90.00
_cell.angle_beta   90.00
_cell.angle_gamma   90.00
#
_symmetry.space_group_name_H-M   'P 1'
#
loop_
_entity.id
_entity.type
_entity.pdbx_description
1 polymer ?
#
loop_
_entity_poly.entity_id
_entity_poly.type
_entity_poly.pdbx_seq_one_letter_code
_entity_poly.pdbx_strand_id
1 'polypeptide(L)'
;LPVPVPAYAVVRPAAGDSAAVRKLQVEIVDPQGRVAVRLSQLSSRALPASSSEGRTAESSAPAAMAHVAFSAALPDVSSLFSPSLEGELMLAPIWEALSEAEPNVPPSIQQVIQLHAATQTPFAGPPAVAWSVRDSRETLVETLRCEGPLHHIVWQVPAGEAGASAMALRLVQALLALEYGTRSLGLTIVTRQAVGVGPDEAADPDQAGVHGLVGSLAKEYPQWRVSLLDLPKDEDLALAALLAQPAEARGDARAWRAGRWHQQGLAPCAVPKAALPPYREGGVYVVLGGAGGIGMALSEHLIRRYRAQLVWLGRRAEDEAIGQHRARLGRLGPTPLYLQADATDQDALELAHATIRERFGAIHGVVHAAIVLADRSLATMDEVTFQAALTAKAATAENLDAVFGDEALDFLVFFSSLQSFMKAPGQSNYAAGCCYADAFAKRLVHRPYPVKLMHWGYWGSVGVVASDDYRQRMARAGIGSIEPPEAMEALDRLLAGPVDQVVFVKTTQASVARSLGVSEKVTITAASNAPRVVLQAPLVTAVPEALLSARRRLGARAA
;
A
#
# COMPACT_ATOMS: atom_id res chain seq x y z
N LEU A 1 -19.66 -12.77 1.48
CA LEU A 1 -20.45 -12.81 0.23
C LEU A 1 -20.23 -11.50 -0.48
N PRO A 2 -19.88 -11.49 -1.78
CA PRO A 2 -19.86 -10.26 -2.53
C PRO A 2 -21.23 -9.62 -2.50
N VAL A 3 -21.30 -8.32 -2.21
CA VAL A 3 -22.56 -7.58 -2.29
C VAL A 3 -22.90 -7.50 -3.78
N PRO A 4 -24.06 -8.02 -4.20
CA PRO A 4 -24.44 -7.99 -5.60
C PRO A 4 -24.58 -6.54 -6.09
N VAL A 5 -24.16 -6.28 -7.31
CA VAL A 5 -24.32 -4.98 -7.95
C VAL A 5 -25.28 -5.14 -9.12
N PRO A 6 -26.44 -4.45 -9.10
CA PRO A 6 -26.95 -3.52 -8.09
C PRO A 6 -27.44 -4.21 -6.80
N ALA A 7 -27.33 -3.53 -5.65
CA ALA A 7 -27.86 -3.95 -4.38
C ALA A 7 -28.91 -2.94 -3.86
N TYR A 8 -29.88 -3.42 -3.10
CA TYR A 8 -30.97 -2.61 -2.54
C TYR A 8 -30.97 -2.75 -1.02
N ALA A 9 -31.18 -1.65 -0.31
CA ALA A 9 -31.36 -1.67 1.14
C ALA A 9 -32.85 -1.70 1.48
N VAL A 10 -33.29 -2.74 2.21
CA VAL A 10 -34.64 -2.83 2.76
C VAL A 10 -34.55 -2.53 4.25
N VAL A 11 -35.22 -1.44 4.67
CA VAL A 11 -35.24 -0.99 6.08
C VAL A 11 -36.61 -1.28 6.68
N ARG A 12 -36.63 -1.98 7.82
CA ARG A 12 -37.85 -2.30 8.55
C ARG A 12 -37.72 -1.92 10.02
N PRO A 13 -38.81 -1.53 10.70
CA PRO A 13 -38.81 -1.42 12.14
C PRO A 13 -38.51 -2.79 12.80
N ALA A 14 -37.67 -2.78 13.83
CA ALA A 14 -37.37 -3.98 14.62
C ALA A 14 -38.21 -4.00 15.92
N ALA A 15 -38.42 -5.18 16.49
CA ALA A 15 -39.15 -5.33 17.74
C ALA A 15 -38.50 -4.55 18.89
N GLY A 16 -39.32 -3.83 19.68
CA GLY A 16 -38.87 -2.99 20.78
C GLY A 16 -38.64 -1.52 20.40
N ASP A 17 -39.27 -1.05 19.34
CA ASP A 17 -39.33 0.37 18.97
C ASP A 17 -40.07 1.18 20.05
N SER A 18 -39.57 2.35 20.39
CA SER A 18 -40.19 3.27 21.35
C SER A 18 -40.11 4.71 20.83
N ALA A 19 -40.91 5.62 21.38
CA ALA A 19 -40.89 7.03 20.98
C ALA A 19 -39.53 7.71 21.14
N ALA A 20 -38.67 7.20 22.03
CA ALA A 20 -37.34 7.74 22.29
C ALA A 20 -36.20 7.03 21.55
N VAL A 21 -36.39 5.78 21.14
CA VAL A 21 -35.36 4.96 20.49
C VAL A 21 -35.99 4.16 19.36
N ARG A 22 -35.66 4.44 18.14
CA ARG A 22 -36.06 3.63 16.98
C ARG A 22 -35.07 2.50 16.74
N LYS A 23 -35.60 1.30 16.64
CA LYS A 23 -34.87 0.10 16.29
C LYS A 23 -35.22 -0.31 14.87
N LEU A 24 -34.18 -0.48 14.05
CA LEU A 24 -34.31 -0.79 12.62
C LEU A 24 -33.58 -2.10 12.31
N GLN A 25 -34.15 -2.85 11.40
CA GLN A 25 -33.49 -3.96 10.72
C GLN A 25 -33.22 -3.52 9.27
N VAL A 26 -31.98 -3.63 8.84
CA VAL A 26 -31.58 -3.30 7.48
C VAL A 26 -31.10 -4.56 6.78
N GLU A 27 -31.66 -4.85 5.61
CA GLU A 27 -31.25 -5.97 4.76
C GLU A 27 -30.75 -5.41 3.44
N ILE A 28 -29.54 -5.80 3.02
CA ILE A 28 -29.04 -5.54 1.68
C ILE A 28 -29.38 -6.76 0.83
N VAL A 29 -30.13 -6.53 -0.25
CA VAL A 29 -30.65 -7.59 -1.10
C VAL A 29 -30.21 -7.41 -2.57
N ASP A 30 -30.10 -8.51 -3.30
CA ASP A 30 -29.89 -8.49 -4.74
C ASP A 30 -31.18 -8.13 -5.51
N PRO A 31 -31.11 -7.92 -6.85
CA PRO A 31 -32.30 -7.62 -7.65
C PRO A 31 -33.41 -8.68 -7.60
N GLN A 32 -33.09 -9.89 -7.18
CA GLN A 32 -34.02 -11.01 -7.00
C GLN A 32 -34.56 -11.09 -5.56
N GLY A 33 -34.16 -10.17 -4.68
CA GLY A 33 -34.64 -10.10 -3.29
C GLY A 33 -33.91 -11.03 -2.31
N ARG A 34 -32.82 -11.68 -2.71
CA ARG A 34 -32.02 -12.52 -1.83
C ARG A 34 -31.16 -11.65 -0.92
N VAL A 35 -31.22 -11.92 0.40
CA VAL A 35 -30.49 -11.14 1.40
C VAL A 35 -29.00 -11.47 1.36
N ALA A 36 -28.17 -10.48 1.04
CA ALA A 36 -26.72 -10.58 1.07
C ALA A 36 -26.15 -10.18 2.45
N VAL A 37 -26.72 -9.14 3.08
CA VAL A 37 -26.32 -8.66 4.42
C VAL A 37 -27.56 -8.35 5.23
N ARG A 38 -27.56 -8.75 6.51
CA ARG A 38 -28.61 -8.39 7.45
C ARG A 38 -28.01 -7.71 8.67
N LEU A 39 -28.41 -6.46 8.92
CA LEU A 39 -28.08 -5.72 10.14
C LEU A 39 -29.29 -5.79 11.07
N SER A 40 -29.12 -6.48 12.17
CA SER A 40 -30.16 -6.62 13.21
C SER A 40 -29.91 -5.59 14.31
N GLN A 41 -30.98 -4.95 14.80
CA GLN A 41 -30.95 -4.05 15.96
C GLN A 41 -30.16 -2.73 15.78
N LEU A 42 -30.20 -2.13 14.59
CA LEU A 42 -29.74 -0.76 14.43
C LEU A 42 -30.66 0.13 15.29
N SER A 43 -30.11 0.84 16.28
CA SER A 43 -30.91 1.74 17.12
C SER A 43 -30.51 3.19 16.88
N SER A 44 -31.51 4.06 16.64
CA SER A 44 -31.31 5.51 16.61
C SER A 44 -32.12 6.18 17.72
N ARG A 45 -31.53 7.14 18.42
CA ARG A 45 -32.17 7.93 19.46
C ARG A 45 -32.31 9.37 18.99
N ALA A 46 -33.53 9.92 19.09
CA ALA A 46 -33.73 11.34 18.86
C ALA A 46 -33.06 12.14 19.99
N LEU A 47 -32.16 13.04 19.64
CA LEU A 47 -31.65 14.02 20.61
C LEU A 47 -32.74 15.06 20.86
N PRO A 48 -32.99 15.48 22.12
CA PRO A 48 -33.93 16.54 22.41
C PRO A 48 -33.43 17.83 21.74
N ALA A 49 -34.31 18.50 21.00
CA ALA A 49 -34.02 19.81 20.44
C ALA A 49 -33.72 20.78 21.59
N SER A 50 -32.55 21.45 21.53
CA SER A 50 -32.24 22.55 22.44
C SER A 50 -33.29 23.65 22.28
N SER A 51 -33.98 23.95 23.37
CA SER A 51 -34.99 25.01 23.47
C SER A 51 -34.41 26.37 23.06
N SER A 52 -34.90 26.92 21.94
CA SER A 52 -34.92 28.37 21.72
C SER A 52 -36.35 28.82 21.88
N GLU A 53 -36.57 29.68 22.88
CA GLU A 53 -37.84 30.26 23.25
C GLU A 53 -38.53 31.06 22.14
N GLY A 54 -39.85 30.98 22.09
CA GLY A 54 -40.74 32.05 21.73
C GLY A 54 -41.45 31.99 20.40
N ARG A 55 -42.65 31.41 20.40
CA ARG A 55 -43.92 32.14 20.13
C ARG A 55 -45.08 31.18 19.97
N THR A 56 -46.11 31.48 20.77
CA THR A 56 -47.45 30.93 20.74
C THR A 56 -48.22 31.25 19.47
N ALA A 57 -48.93 30.24 18.92
CA ALA A 57 -50.24 30.44 18.30
C ALA A 57 -50.96 29.09 18.23
N GLU A 58 -52.10 29.02 18.94
CA GLU A 58 -53.12 27.97 18.84
C GLU A 58 -53.79 27.99 17.46
N SER A 59 -54.01 26.84 16.86
CA SER A 59 -55.20 26.62 16.01
C SER A 59 -55.45 25.12 15.84
N SER A 60 -56.68 24.76 16.09
CA SER A 60 -57.27 23.42 16.13
C SER A 60 -57.65 22.85 14.75
N ALA A 61 -57.43 21.52 14.58
CA ALA A 61 -58.13 20.52 13.75
C ALA A 61 -57.91 20.53 12.22
N PRO A 62 -58.16 19.44 11.48
CA PRO A 62 -58.14 17.99 11.79
C PRO A 62 -57.17 17.18 10.92
N ALA A 63 -57.06 15.89 11.22
CA ALA A 63 -56.15 14.92 10.59
C ALA A 63 -56.23 14.87 9.06
N ALA A 64 -55.18 15.38 8.43
CA ALA A 64 -54.83 15.06 7.05
C ALA A 64 -53.44 14.42 7.07
N MET A 65 -53.31 13.28 6.37
CA MET A 65 -52.06 12.52 6.23
C MET A 65 -50.95 13.47 5.79
N ALA A 66 -50.06 13.82 6.71
CA ALA A 66 -48.91 14.61 6.43
C ALA A 66 -47.89 13.76 5.63
N HIS A 67 -47.74 14.09 4.36
CA HIS A 67 -46.53 13.75 3.60
C HIS A 67 -45.36 14.42 4.30
N VAL A 68 -44.65 13.70 5.15
CA VAL A 68 -43.40 14.17 5.71
C VAL A 68 -42.40 14.12 4.59
N ALA A 69 -42.12 15.28 3.99
CA ALA A 69 -40.95 15.48 3.15
C ALA A 69 -39.74 15.27 4.06
N PHE A 70 -39.08 14.12 3.95
CA PHE A 70 -37.79 13.87 4.56
C PHE A 70 -36.73 14.66 3.77
N SER A 71 -36.64 15.96 4.02
CA SER A 71 -35.48 16.78 3.73
C SER A 71 -34.75 17.08 5.04
N ALA A 72 -34.46 16.02 5.81
CA ALA A 72 -33.41 16.09 6.80
C ALA A 72 -32.21 15.39 6.15
N ALA A 73 -31.12 16.12 5.94
CA ALA A 73 -29.84 15.50 5.72
C ALA A 73 -29.70 14.41 6.78
N LEU A 74 -29.54 13.17 6.34
CA LEU A 74 -29.21 12.08 7.26
C LEU A 74 -28.03 12.55 8.09
N PRO A 75 -28.07 12.49 9.42
CA PRO A 75 -26.87 12.81 10.19
C PRO A 75 -25.76 11.93 9.63
N ASP A 76 -24.62 12.53 9.43
CA ASP A 76 -23.43 11.84 8.90
C ASP A 76 -23.13 10.67 9.85
N VAL A 77 -23.63 9.49 9.52
CA VAL A 77 -23.40 8.26 10.29
C VAL A 77 -21.96 7.80 10.21
N SER A 78 -21.13 8.44 9.36
CA SER A 78 -19.70 8.19 9.28
C SER A 78 -19.01 8.48 10.61
N SER A 79 -19.53 9.43 11.40
CA SER A 79 -18.97 9.76 12.72
C SER A 79 -19.23 8.68 13.79
N LEU A 80 -20.24 7.81 13.61
CA LEU A 80 -20.56 6.72 14.54
C LEU A 80 -19.67 5.49 14.33
N PHE A 81 -18.96 5.42 13.20
CA PHE A 81 -18.09 4.30 12.81
C PHE A 81 -16.72 4.77 12.33
N SER A 82 -16.32 6.02 12.62
CA SER A 82 -14.95 6.45 12.33
C SER A 82 -14.00 5.57 13.14
N PRO A 83 -13.20 4.72 12.50
CA PRO A 83 -12.22 3.93 13.22
C PRO A 83 -11.27 4.88 13.93
N SER A 84 -10.88 4.53 15.15
CA SER A 84 -9.81 5.28 15.82
C SER A 84 -8.57 5.22 14.92
N LEU A 85 -8.03 6.36 14.56
CA LEU A 85 -6.76 6.47 13.83
C LEU A 85 -5.56 6.53 14.78
N GLU A 86 -5.75 6.16 16.05
CA GLU A 86 -4.72 6.06 17.07
C GLU A 86 -4.65 4.62 17.59
N GLY A 87 -3.47 4.22 18.01
CA GLY A 87 -3.18 2.87 18.46
C GLY A 87 -2.63 1.98 17.34
N GLU A 88 -2.95 0.71 17.42
CA GLU A 88 -2.55 -0.31 16.43
C GLU A 88 -3.51 -0.26 15.23
N LEU A 89 -2.97 0.03 14.07
CA LEU A 89 -3.74 0.11 12.84
C LEU A 89 -3.29 -0.98 11.87
N MET A 90 -4.24 -1.79 11.42
CA MET A 90 -4.12 -2.61 10.21
C MET A 90 -4.78 -1.86 9.07
N LEU A 91 -4.03 -1.55 8.02
CA LEU A 91 -4.50 -0.78 6.89
C LEU A 91 -4.28 -1.57 5.60
N ALA A 92 -5.23 -1.53 4.69
CA ALA A 92 -5.08 -2.09 3.35
C ALA A 92 -4.89 -0.97 2.33
N PRO A 93 -3.98 -1.11 1.36
CA PRO A 93 -3.89 -0.19 0.25
C PRO A 93 -5.17 -0.23 -0.60
N ILE A 94 -5.64 0.95 -0.97
CA ILE A 94 -6.80 1.14 -1.84
C ILE A 94 -6.43 2.11 -2.97
N TRP A 95 -7.21 2.03 -4.06
CA TRP A 95 -7.16 3.00 -5.14
C TRP A 95 -8.51 3.68 -5.27
N GLU A 96 -8.53 4.99 -5.06
CA GLU A 96 -9.75 5.80 -5.17
C GLU A 96 -9.75 6.54 -6.50
N ALA A 97 -10.85 6.41 -7.26
CA ALA A 97 -11.02 7.20 -8.47
C ALA A 97 -11.17 8.67 -8.10
N LEU A 98 -10.38 9.52 -8.74
CA LEU A 98 -10.48 10.96 -8.56
C LEU A 98 -11.70 11.49 -9.31
N SER A 99 -12.45 12.39 -8.68
CA SER A 99 -13.41 13.24 -9.40
C SER A 99 -12.63 14.09 -10.41
N GLU A 100 -13.26 14.45 -11.53
CA GLU A 100 -12.67 15.38 -12.46
C GLU A 100 -12.32 16.69 -11.70
N ALA A 101 -11.03 16.85 -11.43
CA ALA A 101 -10.55 18.09 -10.85
C ALA A 101 -10.61 19.19 -11.91
N GLU A 102 -10.85 20.43 -11.48
CA GLU A 102 -10.65 21.56 -12.38
C GLU A 102 -9.25 21.47 -12.99
N PRO A 103 -9.13 21.54 -14.32
CA PRO A 103 -7.86 21.35 -14.98
C PRO A 103 -6.88 22.43 -14.48
N ASN A 104 -5.76 21.98 -13.95
CA ASN A 104 -4.64 22.87 -13.65
C ASN A 104 -4.19 23.52 -14.97
N VAL A 105 -3.81 24.80 -14.92
CA VAL A 105 -3.27 25.46 -16.12
C VAL A 105 -1.94 24.79 -16.46
N PRO A 106 -1.86 24.05 -17.58
CA PRO A 106 -0.62 23.37 -17.92
C PRO A 106 0.48 24.40 -18.23
N PRO A 107 1.75 24.05 -18.00
CA PRO A 107 2.88 24.88 -18.42
C PRO A 107 2.82 25.07 -19.95
N SER A 108 3.33 26.20 -20.44
CA SER A 108 3.48 26.41 -21.89
C SER A 108 4.32 25.27 -22.48
N ILE A 109 3.83 24.64 -23.54
CA ILE A 109 4.55 23.55 -24.23
C ILE A 109 5.97 23.97 -24.65
N GLN A 110 6.19 25.25 -24.94
CA GLN A 110 7.51 25.81 -25.30
C GLN A 110 8.53 25.78 -24.17
N GLN A 111 8.10 25.54 -22.93
CA GLN A 111 8.94 25.45 -21.72
C GLN A 111 9.16 24.02 -21.26
N VAL A 112 8.70 23.03 -22.02
CA VAL A 112 8.79 21.61 -21.69
C VAL A 112 9.89 20.96 -22.48
N ILE A 113 10.71 20.15 -21.81
CA ILE A 113 11.70 19.26 -22.44
C ILE A 113 11.30 17.83 -22.10
N GLN A 114 11.37 16.94 -23.08
CA GLN A 114 11.08 15.52 -22.89
C GLN A 114 12.37 14.71 -22.82
N LEU A 115 12.42 13.77 -21.87
CA LEU A 115 13.41 12.70 -21.83
C LEU A 115 12.70 11.37 -22.09
N HIS A 116 13.23 10.57 -23.00
CA HIS A 116 12.65 9.28 -23.39
C HIS A 116 13.73 8.30 -23.83
N ALA A 117 13.48 6.99 -23.76
CA ALA A 117 14.40 6.03 -24.36
C ALA A 117 14.30 6.08 -25.90
N ALA A 118 15.38 5.73 -26.57
CA ALA A 118 15.42 5.69 -28.05
C ALA A 118 14.38 4.72 -28.64
N THR A 119 13.94 3.73 -27.86
CA THR A 119 12.90 2.76 -28.21
C THR A 119 11.46 3.26 -28.00
N GLN A 120 11.31 4.43 -27.36
CA GLN A 120 10.00 5.03 -27.07
C GLN A 120 9.69 6.16 -28.04
N THR A 121 8.42 6.34 -28.36
CA THR A 121 7.96 7.52 -29.11
C THR A 121 7.73 8.68 -28.16
N PRO A 122 8.38 9.83 -28.36
CA PRO A 122 8.13 11.02 -27.54
C PRO A 122 6.71 11.56 -27.81
N PHE A 123 6.14 12.24 -26.81
CA PHE A 123 4.88 12.96 -27.01
C PHE A 123 5.05 14.08 -28.04
N ALA A 124 4.02 14.33 -28.85
CA ALA A 124 4.07 15.37 -29.87
C ALA A 124 4.20 16.78 -29.27
N GLY A 125 5.06 17.60 -29.83
CA GLY A 125 5.17 19.03 -29.62
C GLY A 125 6.50 19.52 -29.02
N PRO A 126 6.85 19.22 -27.75
CA PRO A 126 8.08 19.76 -27.15
C PRO A 126 9.35 19.11 -27.69
N PRO A 127 10.52 19.77 -27.56
CA PRO A 127 11.81 19.16 -27.80
C PRO A 127 11.98 17.86 -27.02
N ALA A 128 12.51 16.84 -27.69
CA ALA A 128 12.67 15.51 -27.11
C ALA A 128 14.15 15.08 -27.19
N VAL A 129 14.67 14.62 -26.06
CA VAL A 129 16.03 14.15 -25.89
C VAL A 129 15.99 12.65 -25.60
N ALA A 130 16.68 11.87 -26.44
CA ALA A 130 16.86 10.45 -26.17
C ALA A 130 17.88 10.27 -25.03
N TRP A 131 17.50 9.46 -24.04
CA TRP A 131 18.32 9.17 -22.89
C TRP A 131 18.20 7.68 -22.49
N SER A 132 19.34 7.05 -22.28
CA SER A 132 19.48 5.61 -22.09
C SER A 132 19.98 5.28 -20.69
N VAL A 133 19.67 4.09 -20.21
CA VAL A 133 20.22 3.53 -18.95
C VAL A 133 21.75 3.49 -18.95
N ARG A 134 22.38 3.44 -20.13
CA ARG A 134 23.85 3.41 -20.31
C ARG A 134 24.51 4.79 -20.22
N ASP A 135 23.73 5.85 -20.36
CA ASP A 135 24.28 7.21 -20.34
C ASP A 135 24.64 7.59 -18.90
N SER A 136 25.82 8.22 -18.76
CA SER A 136 26.27 8.69 -17.46
C SER A 136 25.52 9.94 -17.01
N ARG A 137 25.63 10.24 -15.71
CA ARG A 137 25.13 11.51 -15.17
C ARG A 137 25.75 12.70 -15.88
N GLU A 138 27.06 12.65 -16.17
CA GLU A 138 27.83 13.72 -16.84
C GLU A 138 27.29 13.98 -18.24
N THR A 139 27.00 12.93 -19.01
CA THR A 139 26.37 13.04 -20.34
C THR A 139 25.01 13.75 -20.24
N LEU A 140 24.19 13.38 -19.25
CA LEU A 140 22.91 14.02 -19.05
C LEU A 140 23.05 15.51 -18.65
N VAL A 141 24.02 15.85 -17.79
CA VAL A 141 24.33 17.24 -17.43
C VAL A 141 24.68 18.09 -18.66
N GLU A 142 25.54 17.57 -19.52
CA GLU A 142 25.92 18.27 -20.76
C GLU A 142 24.74 18.46 -21.70
N THR A 143 23.98 17.41 -21.90
CA THR A 143 22.75 17.43 -22.72
C THR A 143 21.75 18.48 -22.21
N LEU A 144 21.38 18.42 -20.93
CA LEU A 144 20.42 19.36 -20.34
C LEU A 144 20.94 20.80 -20.31
N ARG A 145 22.27 21.01 -20.22
CA ARG A 145 22.87 22.35 -20.30
C ARG A 145 22.71 22.98 -21.68
N CYS A 146 22.81 22.17 -22.75
CA CYS A 146 22.62 22.63 -24.12
C CYS A 146 21.18 23.07 -24.43
N GLU A 147 20.21 22.50 -23.73
CA GLU A 147 18.79 22.84 -23.91
C GLU A 147 18.37 24.18 -23.27
N GLY A 148 19.30 24.84 -22.54
CA GLY A 148 19.06 26.14 -21.92
C GLY A 148 18.34 26.06 -20.58
N PRO A 149 17.62 27.14 -20.15
CA PRO A 149 16.95 27.17 -18.89
C PRO A 149 15.80 26.17 -18.84
N LEU A 150 15.83 25.24 -17.86
CA LEU A 150 14.81 24.23 -17.67
C LEU A 150 13.67 24.77 -16.81
N HIS A 151 12.44 24.69 -17.32
CA HIS A 151 11.23 25.09 -16.60
C HIS A 151 10.38 23.87 -16.22
N HIS A 152 10.28 22.91 -17.13
CA HIS A 152 9.53 21.68 -16.92
C HIS A 152 10.14 20.51 -17.69
N ILE A 153 10.36 19.41 -17.03
CA ILE A 153 10.83 18.17 -17.64
C ILE A 153 9.71 17.13 -17.59
N VAL A 154 9.50 16.47 -18.71
CA VAL A 154 8.68 15.25 -18.79
C VAL A 154 9.61 14.09 -19.06
N TRP A 155 9.67 13.15 -18.14
CA TRP A 155 10.46 11.94 -18.32
C TRP A 155 9.56 10.72 -18.49
N GLN A 156 9.65 10.09 -19.66
CA GLN A 156 9.04 8.77 -19.90
C GLN A 156 10.02 7.71 -19.44
N VAL A 157 9.65 7.00 -18.38
CA VAL A 157 10.49 5.93 -17.82
C VAL A 157 10.60 4.80 -18.85
N PRO A 158 11.82 4.31 -19.18
CA PRO A 158 11.98 3.20 -20.12
C PRO A 158 11.21 1.96 -19.68
N ALA A 159 10.48 1.36 -20.60
CA ALA A 159 9.77 0.11 -20.33
C ALA A 159 10.62 -1.09 -20.76
N GLY A 160 10.65 -2.14 -19.93
CA GLY A 160 11.36 -3.39 -20.22
C GLY A 160 12.90 -3.28 -20.12
N GLU A 161 13.42 -2.20 -19.59
CA GLU A 161 14.85 -2.02 -19.32
C GLU A 161 15.06 -1.98 -17.80
N ALA A 162 15.90 -2.87 -17.27
CA ALA A 162 16.30 -2.81 -15.87
C ALA A 162 17.13 -1.55 -15.58
N GLY A 163 16.98 -0.97 -14.38
CA GLY A 163 17.78 0.18 -13.95
C GLY A 163 17.07 1.53 -14.01
N ALA A 164 15.75 1.57 -14.26
CA ALA A 164 14.97 2.81 -14.28
C ALA A 164 15.12 3.64 -12.98
N SER A 165 15.21 2.98 -11.82
CA SER A 165 15.44 3.67 -10.53
C SER A 165 16.82 4.36 -10.45
N ALA A 166 17.87 3.76 -11.04
CA ALA A 166 19.19 4.40 -11.12
C ALA A 166 19.18 5.60 -12.08
N MET A 167 18.45 5.49 -13.19
CA MET A 167 18.23 6.64 -14.08
C MET A 167 17.54 7.78 -13.34
N ALA A 168 16.52 7.50 -12.53
CA ALA A 168 15.85 8.51 -11.70
C ALA A 168 16.86 9.22 -10.78
N LEU A 169 17.77 8.49 -10.14
CA LEU A 169 18.82 9.05 -9.30
C LEU A 169 19.77 9.95 -10.13
N ARG A 170 20.24 9.47 -11.30
CA ARG A 170 21.10 10.25 -12.20
C ARG A 170 20.43 11.53 -12.67
N LEU A 171 19.11 11.48 -13.00
CA LEU A 171 18.35 12.68 -13.39
C LEU A 171 18.34 13.71 -12.26
N VAL A 172 18.00 13.30 -11.05
CA VAL A 172 17.99 14.20 -9.89
C VAL A 172 19.37 14.81 -9.68
N GLN A 173 20.42 14.00 -9.70
CA GLN A 173 21.79 14.48 -9.49
C GLN A 173 22.31 15.37 -10.62
N ALA A 174 21.90 15.11 -11.86
CA ALA A 174 22.21 16.01 -12.99
C ALA A 174 21.55 17.39 -12.80
N LEU A 175 20.29 17.41 -12.37
CA LEU A 175 19.59 18.67 -12.07
C LEU A 175 20.22 19.42 -10.90
N LEU A 176 20.70 18.72 -9.88
CA LEU A 176 21.42 19.33 -8.76
C LEU A 176 22.78 19.91 -9.21
N ALA A 177 23.51 19.20 -10.09
CA ALA A 177 24.77 19.69 -10.68
C ALA A 177 24.56 20.92 -11.58
N LEU A 178 23.34 21.10 -12.12
CA LEU A 178 22.92 22.29 -12.87
C LEU A 178 22.31 23.38 -11.97
N GLU A 179 22.49 23.28 -10.64
CA GLU A 179 22.05 24.24 -9.63
C GLU A 179 20.52 24.41 -9.52
N TYR A 180 19.73 23.39 -9.91
CA TYR A 180 18.26 23.41 -9.73
C TYR A 180 17.83 23.09 -8.29
N GLY A 181 18.72 22.72 -7.39
CA GLY A 181 18.40 22.36 -6.00
C GLY A 181 17.68 23.45 -5.20
N THR A 182 17.80 24.72 -5.59
CA THR A 182 17.12 25.86 -4.94
C THR A 182 16.11 26.57 -5.86
N ARG A 183 15.98 26.13 -7.11
CA ARG A 183 15.12 26.74 -8.12
C ARG A 183 13.81 25.98 -8.24
N SER A 184 12.75 26.67 -8.64
CA SER A 184 11.49 26.01 -8.99
C SER A 184 11.66 25.25 -10.32
N LEU A 185 11.21 23.99 -10.34
CA LEU A 185 11.23 23.14 -11.51
C LEU A 185 9.95 22.30 -11.56
N GLY A 186 9.34 22.18 -12.73
CA GLY A 186 8.29 21.20 -12.99
C GLY A 186 8.93 19.85 -13.40
N LEU A 187 8.47 18.76 -12.82
CA LEU A 187 8.94 17.43 -13.18
C LEU A 187 7.76 16.46 -13.26
N THR A 188 7.42 16.06 -14.46
CA THR A 188 6.40 15.02 -14.71
C THR A 188 7.11 13.73 -15.09
N ILE A 189 6.90 12.68 -14.27
CA ILE A 189 7.47 11.36 -14.51
C ILE A 189 6.33 10.44 -14.91
N VAL A 190 6.47 9.79 -16.05
CA VAL A 190 5.47 8.90 -16.62
C VAL A 190 5.99 7.47 -16.60
N THR A 191 5.36 6.64 -15.79
CA THR A 191 5.60 5.19 -15.72
C THR A 191 4.53 4.41 -16.46
N ARG A 192 4.81 3.15 -16.74
CA ARG A 192 3.91 2.22 -17.41
C ARG A 192 3.67 0.99 -16.55
N GLN A 193 2.44 0.78 -16.10
CA GLN A 193 2.05 -0.40 -15.32
C GLN A 193 2.91 -0.59 -14.04
N ALA A 194 3.42 0.51 -13.46
CA ALA A 194 4.20 0.45 -12.23
C ALA A 194 3.38 -0.02 -11.04
N VAL A 195 2.07 0.18 -11.09
CA VAL A 195 1.14 -0.19 -10.01
C VAL A 195 -0.04 -0.98 -10.55
N GLY A 196 -0.52 -1.93 -9.77
CA GLY A 196 -1.80 -2.60 -10.02
C GLY A 196 -2.92 -1.88 -9.26
N VAL A 197 -3.85 -1.30 -10.00
CA VAL A 197 -5.06 -0.65 -9.45
C VAL A 197 -6.18 -1.68 -9.29
N GLY A 198 -6.32 -2.57 -10.25
CA GLY A 198 -7.26 -3.68 -10.22
C GLY A 198 -6.74 -4.91 -9.45
N PRO A 199 -7.64 -5.83 -9.07
CA PRO A 199 -7.29 -7.02 -8.30
C PRO A 199 -6.31 -7.95 -9.03
N ASP A 200 -6.52 -8.15 -10.33
CA ASP A 200 -5.73 -9.06 -11.16
C ASP A 200 -4.71 -8.31 -12.03
N GLU A 201 -4.52 -7.02 -11.78
CA GLU A 201 -3.62 -6.19 -12.55
C GLU A 201 -2.18 -6.38 -12.06
N ALA A 202 -1.34 -6.94 -12.93
CA ALA A 202 0.08 -7.07 -12.67
C ALA A 202 0.76 -5.69 -12.65
N ALA A 203 1.85 -5.57 -11.89
CA ALA A 203 2.69 -4.39 -11.84
C ALA A 203 4.07 -4.69 -12.41
N ASP A 204 4.73 -3.68 -12.98
CA ASP A 204 6.11 -3.75 -13.43
C ASP A 204 7.04 -3.30 -12.28
N PRO A 205 7.88 -4.20 -11.70
CA PRO A 205 8.71 -3.87 -10.57
C PRO A 205 9.77 -2.81 -10.85
N ASP A 206 10.38 -2.80 -12.05
CA ASP A 206 11.39 -1.80 -12.42
C ASP A 206 10.77 -0.40 -12.47
N GLN A 207 9.58 -0.29 -13.02
CA GLN A 207 8.80 0.96 -13.02
C GLN A 207 8.39 1.36 -11.60
N ALA A 208 7.97 0.40 -10.77
CA ALA A 208 7.54 0.64 -9.39
C ALA A 208 8.68 1.15 -8.50
N GLY A 209 9.91 0.71 -8.69
CA GLY A 209 11.08 1.20 -7.97
C GLY A 209 11.27 2.72 -8.11
N VAL A 210 10.95 3.28 -9.27
CA VAL A 210 10.97 4.74 -9.51
C VAL A 210 10.02 5.48 -8.57
N HIS A 211 8.84 4.89 -8.27
CA HIS A 211 7.85 5.51 -7.37
C HIS A 211 8.39 5.72 -5.95
N GLY A 212 9.21 4.79 -5.46
CA GLY A 212 9.85 4.92 -4.15
C GLY A 212 10.83 6.09 -4.09
N LEU A 213 11.68 6.23 -5.10
CA LEU A 213 12.63 7.34 -5.20
C LEU A 213 11.89 8.68 -5.34
N VAL A 214 10.91 8.75 -6.25
CA VAL A 214 10.18 10.00 -6.57
C VAL A 214 9.40 10.52 -5.36
N GLY A 215 8.84 9.62 -4.55
CA GLY A 215 8.19 10.03 -3.31
C GLY A 215 9.13 10.67 -2.29
N SER A 216 10.39 10.19 -2.20
CA SER A 216 11.43 10.83 -1.38
C SER A 216 11.87 12.16 -1.99
N LEU A 217 12.02 12.21 -3.32
CA LEU A 217 12.38 13.41 -4.06
C LEU A 217 11.42 14.57 -3.81
N ALA A 218 10.11 14.34 -3.89
CA ALA A 218 9.12 15.38 -3.69
C ALA A 218 9.19 16.03 -2.30
N LYS A 219 9.67 15.28 -1.31
CA LYS A 219 9.84 15.74 0.07
C LYS A 219 11.21 16.36 0.36
N GLU A 220 12.26 15.90 -0.34
CA GLU A 220 13.60 16.50 -0.23
C GLU A 220 13.70 17.84 -0.96
N TYR A 221 12.93 17.98 -2.07
CA TYR A 221 12.95 19.20 -2.91
C TYR A 221 11.51 19.72 -3.10
N PRO A 222 10.88 20.25 -2.04
CA PRO A 222 9.47 20.69 -2.08
C PRO A 222 9.23 21.89 -3.02
N GLN A 223 10.29 22.60 -3.46
CA GLN A 223 10.23 23.63 -4.48
C GLN A 223 10.08 23.07 -5.90
N TRP A 224 10.32 21.76 -6.11
CA TRP A 224 10.03 21.10 -7.38
C TRP A 224 8.57 20.65 -7.38
N ARG A 225 7.88 20.95 -8.47
CA ARG A 225 6.51 20.49 -8.69
C ARG A 225 6.54 19.12 -9.35
N VAL A 226 6.54 18.10 -8.53
CA VAL A 226 6.67 16.70 -8.98
C VAL A 226 5.29 16.10 -9.22
N SER A 227 5.05 15.58 -10.43
CA SER A 227 3.88 14.78 -10.80
C SER A 227 4.35 13.39 -11.23
N LEU A 228 3.88 12.36 -10.56
CA LEU A 228 4.16 10.96 -10.88
C LEU A 228 2.89 10.32 -11.43
N LEU A 229 2.93 9.94 -12.70
CA LEU A 229 1.77 9.47 -13.46
C LEU A 229 2.03 8.06 -13.99
N ASP A 230 1.12 7.14 -13.72
CA ASP A 230 1.21 5.76 -14.18
C ASP A 230 0.12 5.44 -15.19
N LEU A 231 0.52 5.09 -16.39
CA LEU A 231 -0.37 4.75 -17.51
C LEU A 231 -0.47 3.23 -17.68
N PRO A 232 -1.53 2.70 -18.29
CA PRO A 232 -1.54 1.34 -18.78
C PRO A 232 -0.40 1.09 -19.77
N LYS A 233 -0.03 -0.16 -19.96
CA LYS A 233 1.07 -0.55 -20.87
C LYS A 233 0.83 -0.09 -22.30
N ASP A 234 -0.39 -0.22 -22.77
CA ASP A 234 -0.77 -0.07 -24.18
C ASP A 234 -1.68 1.15 -24.44
N GLU A 235 -1.77 2.10 -23.50
CA GLU A 235 -2.62 3.30 -23.64
C GLU A 235 -1.78 4.57 -23.45
N ASP A 236 -1.89 5.49 -24.40
CA ASP A 236 -1.27 6.81 -24.35
C ASP A 236 -2.30 7.90 -24.09
N LEU A 237 -1.88 8.90 -23.34
CA LEU A 237 -2.62 10.14 -23.18
C LEU A 237 -1.89 11.29 -23.90
N ALA A 238 -2.65 12.27 -24.35
CA ALA A 238 -2.06 13.49 -24.88
C ALA A 238 -1.22 14.20 -23.80
N LEU A 239 -0.06 14.73 -24.19
CA LEU A 239 0.83 15.44 -23.26
C LEU A 239 0.12 16.52 -22.44
N ALA A 240 -0.80 17.24 -23.07
CA ALA A 240 -1.59 18.27 -22.38
C ALA A 240 -2.41 17.71 -21.21
N ALA A 241 -2.96 16.49 -21.34
CA ALA A 241 -3.69 15.83 -20.27
C ALA A 241 -2.77 15.40 -19.10
N LEU A 242 -1.53 15.01 -19.40
CA LEU A 242 -0.52 14.69 -18.40
C LEU A 242 -0.06 15.94 -17.65
N LEU A 243 0.24 17.03 -18.38
CA LEU A 243 0.68 18.31 -17.81
C LEU A 243 -0.41 19.02 -17.02
N ALA A 244 -1.69 18.72 -17.28
CA ALA A 244 -2.82 19.23 -16.52
C ALA A 244 -2.94 18.57 -15.13
N GLN A 245 -2.25 17.45 -14.87
CA GLN A 245 -2.28 16.82 -13.57
C GLN A 245 -1.50 17.65 -12.56
N PRO A 246 -2.09 17.97 -11.39
CA PRO A 246 -1.39 18.73 -10.37
C PRO A 246 -0.23 17.94 -9.77
N ALA A 247 0.80 18.68 -9.35
CA ALA A 247 1.88 18.11 -8.57
C ALA A 247 1.39 17.57 -7.22
N GLU A 248 2.00 16.48 -6.76
CA GLU A 248 1.64 15.82 -5.51
C GLU A 248 2.78 15.98 -4.50
N ALA A 249 2.53 16.74 -3.42
CA ALA A 249 3.56 17.08 -2.43
C ALA A 249 4.14 15.85 -1.69
N ARG A 250 3.37 14.76 -1.60
CA ARG A 250 3.84 13.50 -1.04
C ARG A 250 4.60 12.64 -2.05
N GLY A 251 4.56 13.02 -3.34
CA GLY A 251 5.12 12.24 -4.44
C GLY A 251 4.39 10.92 -4.67
N ASP A 252 3.10 10.86 -4.35
CA ASP A 252 2.26 9.71 -4.63
C ASP A 252 1.87 9.70 -6.10
N ALA A 253 1.75 8.49 -6.65
CA ALA A 253 1.38 8.31 -8.03
C ALA A 253 -0.12 8.52 -8.27
N ARG A 254 -0.47 9.07 -9.43
CA ARG A 254 -1.79 8.95 -10.02
C ARG A 254 -1.74 7.93 -11.13
N ALA A 255 -2.67 6.98 -11.09
CA ALA A 255 -2.77 5.94 -12.10
C ALA A 255 -3.99 6.19 -12.99
N TRP A 256 -3.78 6.19 -14.30
CA TRP A 256 -4.86 6.26 -15.29
C TRP A 256 -5.35 4.85 -15.59
N ARG A 257 -6.60 4.56 -15.27
CA ARG A 257 -7.24 3.25 -15.56
C ARG A 257 -8.71 3.45 -15.91
N ALA A 258 -9.17 2.73 -16.89
CA ALA A 258 -10.58 2.74 -17.31
C ALA A 258 -11.13 4.17 -17.55
N GLY A 259 -10.36 5.03 -18.20
CA GLY A 259 -10.78 6.38 -18.58
C GLY A 259 -10.80 7.40 -17.43
N ARG A 260 -10.15 7.13 -16.29
CA ARG A 260 -10.09 8.06 -15.15
C ARG A 260 -8.81 7.92 -14.33
N TRP A 261 -8.48 8.98 -13.62
CA TRP A 261 -7.36 9.00 -12.68
C TRP A 261 -7.76 8.36 -11.36
N HIS A 262 -6.82 7.61 -10.78
CA HIS A 262 -6.92 7.02 -9.45
C HIS A 262 -5.74 7.46 -8.59
N GLN A 263 -5.97 7.60 -7.30
CA GLN A 263 -4.93 7.90 -6.32
C GLN A 263 -4.86 6.80 -5.27
N GLN A 264 -3.65 6.43 -4.89
CA GLN A 264 -3.44 5.44 -3.84
C GLN A 264 -3.72 6.06 -2.46
N GLY A 265 -4.48 5.34 -1.66
CA GLY A 265 -4.74 5.62 -0.26
C GLY A 265 -4.56 4.38 0.59
N LEU A 266 -4.80 4.54 1.88
CA LEU A 266 -4.86 3.44 2.84
C LEU A 266 -6.25 3.45 3.49
N ALA A 267 -6.82 2.28 3.76
CA ALA A 267 -8.09 2.18 4.49
C ALA A 267 -7.92 1.25 5.70
N PRO A 268 -8.55 1.56 6.85
CA PRO A 268 -8.61 0.63 7.96
C PRO A 268 -9.12 -0.73 7.51
N CYS A 269 -8.41 -1.80 7.90
CA CYS A 269 -8.72 -3.15 7.49
C CYS A 269 -9.03 -4.02 8.71
N ALA A 270 -10.29 -4.45 8.85
CA ALA A 270 -10.71 -5.38 9.87
C ALA A 270 -10.48 -6.82 9.38
N VAL A 271 -9.32 -7.38 9.64
CA VAL A 271 -9.04 -8.79 9.38
C VAL A 271 -9.42 -9.60 10.62
N PRO A 272 -10.44 -10.45 10.55
CA PRO A 272 -10.85 -11.27 11.68
C PRO A 272 -9.75 -12.25 12.07
N LYS A 273 -9.73 -12.65 13.34
CA LYS A 273 -8.85 -13.72 13.79
C LYS A 273 -9.27 -15.03 13.08
N ALA A 274 -8.30 -15.70 12.48
CA ALA A 274 -8.58 -16.93 11.75
C ALA A 274 -9.03 -18.06 12.67
N ALA A 275 -9.95 -18.89 12.18
CA ALA A 275 -10.38 -20.09 12.88
C ALA A 275 -9.28 -21.17 12.89
N LEU A 276 -8.44 -21.20 11.87
CA LEU A 276 -7.32 -22.13 11.75
C LEU A 276 -5.98 -21.35 11.78
N PRO A 277 -4.95 -21.90 12.42
CA PRO A 277 -3.64 -21.29 12.43
C PRO A 277 -3.02 -21.32 11.03
N PRO A 278 -2.23 -20.28 10.64
CA PRO A 278 -1.58 -20.25 9.32
C PRO A 278 -0.34 -21.14 9.23
N TYR A 279 0.08 -21.75 10.34
CA TYR A 279 1.28 -22.57 10.41
C TYR A 279 0.96 -24.01 10.83
N ARG A 280 1.78 -24.95 10.34
CA ARG A 280 1.70 -26.37 10.71
C ARG A 280 2.49 -26.64 11.98
N GLU A 281 1.98 -27.50 12.84
CA GLU A 281 2.75 -28.07 13.94
C GLU A 281 3.96 -28.83 13.37
N GLY A 282 5.18 -28.51 13.83
CA GLY A 282 6.42 -29.08 13.30
C GLY A 282 6.76 -28.68 11.86
N GLY A 283 6.03 -27.72 11.26
CA GLY A 283 6.25 -27.28 9.88
C GLY A 283 7.65 -26.70 9.66
N VAL A 284 8.14 -26.76 8.42
CA VAL A 284 9.46 -26.25 8.02
C VAL A 284 9.30 -24.87 7.37
N TYR A 285 9.97 -23.86 7.93
CA TYR A 285 9.90 -22.48 7.44
C TYR A 285 11.29 -21.89 7.22
N VAL A 286 11.50 -21.35 6.04
CA VAL A 286 12.73 -20.65 5.65
C VAL A 286 12.58 -19.17 5.94
N VAL A 287 13.50 -18.59 6.71
CA VAL A 287 13.48 -17.17 7.10
C VAL A 287 14.77 -16.50 6.65
N LEU A 288 14.69 -15.71 5.59
CA LEU A 288 15.79 -14.86 5.15
C LEU A 288 15.92 -13.72 6.16
N GLY A 289 17.10 -13.57 6.76
CA GLY A 289 17.30 -12.61 7.84
C GLY A 289 16.77 -13.07 9.21
N GLY A 290 16.62 -14.39 9.42
CA GLY A 290 16.09 -14.98 10.65
C GLY A 290 16.86 -14.62 11.92
N ALA A 291 18.18 -14.37 11.82
CA ALA A 291 19.00 -13.89 12.93
C ALA A 291 18.84 -12.39 13.24
N GLY A 292 18.10 -11.63 12.45
CA GLY A 292 17.77 -10.22 12.69
C GLY A 292 16.64 -10.05 13.72
N GLY A 293 16.42 -8.82 14.21
CA GLY A 293 15.47 -8.57 15.28
C GLY A 293 14.04 -9.06 15.01
N ILE A 294 13.47 -8.72 13.84
CA ILE A 294 12.13 -9.18 13.47
C ILE A 294 12.12 -10.70 13.19
N GLY A 295 13.18 -11.22 12.51
CA GLY A 295 13.33 -12.66 12.28
C GLY A 295 13.40 -13.46 13.56
N MET A 296 14.08 -12.93 14.60
CA MET A 296 14.14 -13.54 15.94
C MET A 296 12.76 -13.56 16.63
N ALA A 297 12.01 -12.47 16.54
CA ALA A 297 10.65 -12.40 17.11
C ALA A 297 9.72 -13.42 16.45
N LEU A 298 9.76 -13.50 15.12
CA LEU A 298 9.02 -14.51 14.35
C LEU A 298 9.46 -15.93 14.73
N SER A 299 10.77 -16.16 14.82
CA SER A 299 11.30 -17.48 15.15
C SER A 299 10.86 -17.94 16.53
N GLU A 300 10.90 -17.04 17.52
CA GLU A 300 10.42 -17.36 18.88
C GLU A 300 8.93 -17.71 18.87
N HIS A 301 8.11 -16.93 18.15
CA HIS A 301 6.67 -17.18 18.00
C HIS A 301 6.40 -18.57 17.39
N LEU A 302 7.06 -18.90 16.28
CA LEU A 302 6.86 -20.16 15.56
C LEU A 302 7.35 -21.38 16.37
N ILE A 303 8.49 -21.28 17.03
CA ILE A 303 9.04 -22.38 17.85
C ILE A 303 8.15 -22.64 19.07
N ARG A 304 7.76 -21.58 19.80
CA ARG A 304 6.95 -21.73 21.01
C ARG A 304 5.56 -22.29 20.72
N ARG A 305 4.95 -21.83 19.65
CA ARG A 305 3.53 -22.07 19.39
C ARG A 305 3.28 -23.27 18.48
N TYR A 306 4.20 -23.55 17.56
CA TYR A 306 4.02 -24.57 16.53
C TYR A 306 5.15 -25.58 16.47
N ARG A 307 6.12 -25.53 17.37
CA ARG A 307 7.30 -26.42 17.33
C ARG A 307 7.99 -26.44 15.98
N ALA A 308 7.91 -25.36 15.24
CA ALA A 308 8.37 -25.24 13.86
C ALA A 308 9.87 -25.53 13.71
N GLN A 309 10.23 -26.18 12.61
CA GLN A 309 11.61 -26.36 12.16
C GLN A 309 11.99 -25.10 11.35
N LEU A 310 12.94 -24.34 11.83
CA LEU A 310 13.33 -23.09 11.18
C LEU A 310 14.67 -23.23 10.49
N VAL A 311 14.75 -22.66 9.28
CA VAL A 311 16.00 -22.50 8.55
C VAL A 311 16.24 -21.01 8.35
N TRP A 312 17.32 -20.51 8.92
CA TRP A 312 17.73 -19.13 8.73
C TRP A 312 18.73 -19.04 7.59
N LEU A 313 18.48 -18.15 6.64
CA LEU A 313 19.41 -17.80 5.58
C LEU A 313 19.99 -16.40 5.84
N GLY A 314 21.30 -16.30 5.72
CA GLY A 314 22.02 -15.03 5.90
C GLY A 314 23.38 -15.00 5.22
N ARG A 315 23.81 -13.81 4.78
CA ARG A 315 25.07 -13.59 4.04
C ARG A 315 26.33 -13.85 4.86
N ARG A 316 26.26 -13.56 6.17
CA ARG A 316 27.40 -13.71 7.07
C ARG A 316 27.65 -15.17 7.39
N ALA A 317 28.92 -15.54 7.62
CA ALA A 317 29.21 -16.77 8.31
C ALA A 317 28.55 -16.78 9.70
N GLU A 318 28.27 -17.96 10.23
CA GLU A 318 27.75 -18.08 11.60
C GLU A 318 28.79 -17.54 12.59
N ASP A 319 28.46 -16.44 13.23
CA ASP A 319 29.25 -15.82 14.29
C ASP A 319 28.71 -16.20 15.67
N GLU A 320 29.43 -15.76 16.72
CA GLU A 320 29.05 -16.04 18.12
C GLU A 320 27.63 -15.53 18.44
N ALA A 321 27.24 -14.35 17.91
CA ALA A 321 25.91 -13.76 18.15
C ALA A 321 24.81 -14.63 17.54
N ILE A 322 24.99 -15.12 16.30
CA ILE A 322 24.06 -16.05 15.67
C ILE A 322 23.98 -17.36 16.46
N GLY A 323 25.12 -17.90 16.88
CA GLY A 323 25.18 -19.11 17.72
C GLY A 323 24.42 -18.94 19.05
N GLN A 324 24.59 -17.81 19.73
CA GLN A 324 23.86 -17.49 20.98
C GLN A 324 22.35 -17.35 20.73
N HIS A 325 21.92 -16.72 19.64
CA HIS A 325 20.52 -16.63 19.26
C HIS A 325 19.90 -18.01 19.02
N ARG A 326 20.60 -18.88 18.29
CA ARG A 326 20.16 -20.25 18.02
C ARG A 326 20.05 -21.06 19.32
N ALA A 327 21.08 -20.98 20.18
CA ALA A 327 21.09 -21.67 21.48
C ALA A 327 19.95 -21.16 22.40
N ARG A 328 19.64 -19.86 22.38
CA ARG A 328 18.51 -19.28 23.12
C ARG A 328 17.19 -19.88 22.65
N LEU A 329 16.95 -19.94 21.34
CA LEU A 329 15.72 -20.49 20.78
C LEU A 329 15.65 -22.02 20.95
N GLY A 330 16.77 -22.73 20.88
CA GLY A 330 16.85 -24.17 21.11
C GLY A 330 16.38 -24.60 22.51
N ARG A 331 16.40 -23.69 23.50
CA ARG A 331 15.81 -23.94 24.81
C ARG A 331 14.28 -23.90 24.84
N LEU A 332 13.68 -23.33 23.80
CA LEU A 332 12.24 -23.19 23.68
C LEU A 332 11.61 -24.30 22.84
N GLY A 333 12.39 -24.89 21.93
CA GLY A 333 11.93 -25.93 21.02
C GLY A 333 13.01 -26.32 20.01
N PRO A 334 12.66 -26.71 18.77
CA PRO A 334 13.64 -27.04 17.74
C PRO A 334 14.64 -25.89 17.52
N THR A 335 15.93 -26.23 17.54
CA THR A 335 17.01 -25.26 17.30
C THR A 335 17.02 -24.88 15.82
N PRO A 336 16.95 -23.58 15.44
CA PRO A 336 17.03 -23.18 14.04
C PRO A 336 18.31 -23.67 13.35
N LEU A 337 18.20 -24.16 12.12
CA LEU A 337 19.35 -24.41 11.25
C LEU A 337 19.77 -23.05 10.67
N TYR A 338 21.07 -22.75 10.71
CA TYR A 338 21.63 -21.60 10.01
C TYR A 338 22.40 -22.06 8.77
N LEU A 339 22.10 -21.47 7.62
CA LEU A 339 22.85 -21.68 6.38
C LEU A 339 23.35 -20.31 5.90
N GLN A 340 24.64 -20.25 5.63
CA GLN A 340 25.23 -19.09 5.01
C GLN A 340 24.88 -19.11 3.52
N ALA A 341 24.03 -18.18 3.08
CA ALA A 341 23.68 -17.98 1.68
C ALA A 341 23.36 -16.50 1.46
N ASP A 342 23.93 -15.91 0.41
CA ASP A 342 23.50 -14.60 -0.08
C ASP A 342 22.27 -14.84 -0.98
N ALA A 343 21.12 -14.35 -0.56
CA ALA A 343 19.89 -14.52 -1.33
C ALA A 343 19.84 -13.69 -2.63
N THR A 344 20.81 -12.80 -2.85
CA THR A 344 21.01 -12.12 -4.14
C THR A 344 21.81 -12.96 -5.14
N ASP A 345 22.39 -14.06 -4.68
CA ASP A 345 23.10 -15.07 -5.48
C ASP A 345 22.20 -16.31 -5.60
N GLN A 346 21.71 -16.56 -6.81
CA GLN A 346 20.79 -17.67 -7.08
C GLN A 346 21.44 -19.02 -6.81
N ASP A 347 22.70 -19.23 -7.22
CA ASP A 347 23.40 -20.51 -7.04
C ASP A 347 23.58 -20.84 -5.55
N ALA A 348 23.92 -19.83 -4.73
CA ALA A 348 24.02 -19.98 -3.28
C ALA A 348 22.67 -20.33 -2.65
N LEU A 349 21.58 -19.77 -3.17
CA LEU A 349 20.23 -20.02 -2.69
C LEU A 349 19.74 -21.43 -3.11
N GLU A 350 20.06 -21.89 -4.32
CA GLU A 350 19.78 -23.26 -4.80
C GLU A 350 20.50 -24.31 -3.96
N LEU A 351 21.76 -24.09 -3.60
CA LEU A 351 22.51 -24.98 -2.73
C LEU A 351 21.88 -25.06 -1.33
N ALA A 352 21.46 -23.91 -0.79
CA ALA A 352 20.75 -23.86 0.49
C ALA A 352 19.41 -24.61 0.41
N HIS A 353 18.64 -24.42 -0.66
CA HIS A 353 17.40 -25.12 -0.92
C HIS A 353 17.59 -26.64 -0.98
N ALA A 354 18.58 -27.13 -1.73
CA ALA A 354 18.91 -28.55 -1.81
C ALA A 354 19.24 -29.13 -0.41
N THR A 355 20.04 -28.42 0.40
CA THR A 355 20.37 -28.78 1.77
C THR A 355 19.13 -28.89 2.66
N ILE A 356 18.17 -27.93 2.51
CA ILE A 356 16.91 -27.94 3.27
C ILE A 356 16.07 -29.15 2.86
N ARG A 357 15.94 -29.39 1.56
CA ARG A 357 15.17 -30.53 1.03
C ARG A 357 15.73 -31.87 1.47
N GLU A 358 17.04 -32.03 1.44
CA GLU A 358 17.72 -33.26 1.93
C GLU A 358 17.43 -33.50 3.43
N ARG A 359 17.47 -32.44 4.24
CA ARG A 359 17.34 -32.56 5.69
C ARG A 359 15.91 -32.73 6.18
N PHE A 360 14.94 -32.00 5.57
CA PHE A 360 13.57 -31.89 6.08
C PHE A 360 12.51 -32.49 5.13
N GLY A 361 12.86 -32.78 3.89
CA GLY A 361 11.97 -33.37 2.89
C GLY A 361 10.91 -32.41 2.30
N ALA A 362 10.49 -31.40 3.04
CA ALA A 362 9.47 -30.43 2.59
C ALA A 362 9.77 -29.03 3.13
N ILE A 363 9.26 -28.01 2.44
CA ILE A 363 9.24 -26.61 2.86
C ILE A 363 7.78 -26.14 2.84
N HIS A 364 7.32 -25.54 3.94
CA HIS A 364 5.92 -25.15 4.09
C HIS A 364 5.69 -23.65 3.96
N GLY A 365 6.73 -22.84 4.19
CA GLY A 365 6.62 -21.40 3.98
C GLY A 365 7.97 -20.72 3.92
N VAL A 366 8.00 -19.59 3.20
CA VAL A 366 9.20 -18.77 3.02
C VAL A 366 8.89 -17.34 3.45
N VAL A 367 9.81 -16.76 4.23
CA VAL A 367 9.69 -15.40 4.76
C VAL A 367 10.90 -14.57 4.35
N HIS A 368 10.67 -13.53 3.59
CA HIS A 368 11.69 -12.54 3.25
C HIS A 368 11.70 -11.43 4.29
N ALA A 369 12.55 -11.55 5.33
CA ALA A 369 12.73 -10.53 6.38
C ALA A 369 14.10 -9.82 6.31
N ALA A 370 14.88 -10.02 5.23
CA ALA A 370 16.16 -9.35 5.08
C ALA A 370 16.00 -7.87 4.73
N ILE A 371 16.91 -7.05 5.28
CA ILE A 371 16.93 -5.60 5.07
C ILE A 371 18.37 -5.10 4.92
N VAL A 372 18.55 -4.10 4.06
CA VAL A 372 19.76 -3.28 3.96
C VAL A 372 19.35 -1.81 4.06
N LEU A 373 19.88 -1.12 5.07
CA LEU A 373 19.69 0.32 5.26
C LEU A 373 20.99 1.05 4.96
N ALA A 374 20.93 2.01 4.06
CA ALA A 374 22.04 2.88 3.70
C ALA A 374 21.49 4.27 3.36
N ASP A 375 20.85 4.88 4.36
CA ASP A 375 20.09 6.12 4.26
C ASP A 375 21.01 7.30 3.94
N ARG A 376 20.71 8.03 2.86
CA ARG A 376 21.38 9.27 2.47
C ARG A 376 20.40 10.15 1.70
N SER A 377 20.60 11.47 1.78
CA SER A 377 19.86 12.38 0.90
C SER A 377 20.22 12.13 -0.58
N LEU A 378 19.30 12.44 -1.47
CA LEU A 378 19.51 12.28 -2.92
C LEU A 378 20.76 13.05 -3.43
N ALA A 379 21.09 14.17 -2.80
CA ALA A 379 22.29 14.94 -3.14
C ALA A 379 23.59 14.19 -2.83
N THR A 380 23.61 13.36 -1.79
CA THR A 380 24.83 12.66 -1.33
C THR A 380 24.80 11.15 -1.58
N MET A 381 23.70 10.63 -2.12
CA MET A 381 23.53 9.23 -2.46
C MET A 381 24.43 8.89 -3.66
N ASP A 382 25.36 7.98 -3.49
CA ASP A 382 26.09 7.40 -4.62
C ASP A 382 25.31 6.21 -5.22
N GLU A 383 25.54 5.96 -6.51
CA GLU A 383 24.79 4.93 -7.23
C GLU A 383 25.07 3.51 -6.70
N VAL A 384 26.27 3.24 -6.22
CA VAL A 384 26.63 1.93 -5.65
C VAL A 384 25.83 1.67 -4.37
N THR A 385 25.77 2.66 -3.48
CA THR A 385 24.97 2.60 -2.26
C THR A 385 23.47 2.49 -2.56
N PHE A 386 22.98 3.22 -3.57
CA PHE A 386 21.61 3.14 -4.01
C PHE A 386 21.25 1.74 -4.52
N GLN A 387 22.07 1.21 -5.44
CA GLN A 387 21.89 -0.10 -6.03
C GLN A 387 21.97 -1.23 -4.98
N ALA A 388 22.88 -1.14 -4.02
CA ALA A 388 23.01 -2.16 -2.99
C ALA A 388 21.71 -2.36 -2.17
N ALA A 389 21.01 -1.27 -1.83
CA ALA A 389 19.74 -1.35 -1.11
C ALA A 389 18.60 -1.85 -2.01
N LEU A 390 18.55 -1.42 -3.27
CA LEU A 390 17.57 -1.86 -4.26
C LEU A 390 17.73 -3.36 -4.56
N THR A 391 18.95 -3.79 -4.92
CA THR A 391 19.28 -5.18 -5.26
C THR A 391 18.99 -6.14 -4.10
N ALA A 392 19.28 -5.73 -2.87
CA ALA A 392 18.97 -6.57 -1.69
C ALA A 392 17.47 -6.91 -1.57
N LYS A 393 16.59 -6.12 -2.15
CA LYS A 393 15.14 -6.39 -2.21
C LYS A 393 14.75 -7.03 -3.54
N ALA A 394 15.21 -6.47 -4.66
CA ALA A 394 14.84 -6.89 -6.01
C ALA A 394 15.36 -8.30 -6.34
N ALA A 395 16.68 -8.49 -6.37
CA ALA A 395 17.27 -9.78 -6.70
C ALA A 395 16.87 -10.87 -5.70
N THR A 396 16.76 -10.53 -4.40
CA THR A 396 16.26 -11.50 -3.43
C THR A 396 14.82 -11.94 -3.75
N ALA A 397 13.93 -11.01 -4.13
CA ALA A 397 12.55 -11.36 -4.47
C ALA A 397 12.48 -12.28 -5.70
N GLU A 398 13.26 -11.98 -6.74
CA GLU A 398 13.37 -12.78 -7.95
C GLU A 398 13.93 -14.17 -7.69
N ASN A 399 15.04 -14.26 -6.95
CA ASN A 399 15.67 -15.53 -6.63
C ASN A 399 14.80 -16.40 -5.72
N LEU A 400 14.03 -15.81 -4.81
CA LEU A 400 13.06 -16.56 -4.00
C LEU A 400 11.99 -17.23 -4.87
N ASP A 401 11.47 -16.53 -5.87
CA ASP A 401 10.52 -17.13 -6.80
C ASP A 401 11.16 -18.19 -7.69
N ALA A 402 12.37 -17.93 -8.19
CA ALA A 402 13.11 -18.89 -9.02
C ALA A 402 13.41 -20.19 -8.29
N VAL A 403 13.82 -20.11 -7.01
CA VAL A 403 14.31 -21.28 -6.24
C VAL A 403 13.19 -21.99 -5.47
N PHE A 404 12.25 -21.25 -4.90
CA PHE A 404 11.18 -21.81 -4.05
C PHE A 404 9.81 -21.80 -4.73
N GLY A 405 9.68 -21.22 -5.93
CA GLY A 405 8.39 -21.01 -6.58
C GLY A 405 7.63 -22.30 -6.90
N ASP A 406 8.32 -23.41 -7.11
CA ASP A 406 7.72 -24.71 -7.42
C ASP A 406 7.49 -25.59 -6.18
N GLU A 407 7.82 -25.09 -4.98
CA GLU A 407 7.52 -25.79 -3.73
C GLU A 407 6.01 -25.72 -3.41
N ALA A 408 5.52 -26.77 -2.73
CA ALA A 408 4.14 -26.82 -2.25
C ALA A 408 3.99 -26.00 -0.95
N LEU A 409 4.16 -24.68 -1.08
CA LEU A 409 4.12 -23.77 0.06
C LEU A 409 2.70 -23.55 0.58
N ASP A 410 2.58 -23.34 1.88
CA ASP A 410 1.37 -22.77 2.49
C ASP A 410 1.29 -21.25 2.26
N PHE A 411 2.47 -20.60 2.18
CA PHE A 411 2.60 -19.17 1.87
C PHE A 411 4.03 -18.77 1.48
N LEU A 412 4.14 -17.68 0.72
CA LEU A 412 5.34 -16.87 0.58
C LEU A 412 5.02 -15.47 1.12
N VAL A 413 5.80 -14.96 2.08
CA VAL A 413 5.55 -13.62 2.64
C VAL A 413 6.77 -12.72 2.55
N PHE A 414 6.54 -11.51 2.06
CA PHE A 414 7.54 -10.45 2.02
C PHE A 414 7.30 -9.47 3.17
N PHE A 415 8.32 -9.26 3.99
CA PHE A 415 8.34 -8.17 4.94
C PHE A 415 8.80 -6.91 4.22
N SER A 416 7.82 -6.12 3.85
CA SER A 416 8.00 -4.80 3.29
C SER A 416 7.95 -3.74 4.39
N SER A 417 7.74 -2.50 4.05
CA SER A 417 7.81 -1.38 4.97
C SER A 417 6.73 -0.35 4.70
N LEU A 418 6.33 0.37 5.74
CA LEU A 418 5.58 1.61 5.63
C LEU A 418 6.25 2.61 4.66
N GLN A 419 7.55 2.43 4.38
CA GLN A 419 8.29 3.27 3.44
C GLN A 419 7.82 3.14 1.98
N SER A 420 7.10 2.10 1.61
CA SER A 420 6.42 2.03 0.30
C SER A 420 5.36 3.14 0.13
N PHE A 421 4.83 3.65 1.25
CA PHE A 421 3.81 4.71 1.30
C PHE A 421 4.37 6.03 1.83
N MET A 422 5.15 6.00 2.90
CA MET A 422 5.77 7.19 3.49
C MET A 422 6.83 7.82 2.61
N LYS A 423 7.67 7.02 1.97
CA LYS A 423 8.78 7.46 1.11
C LYS A 423 9.53 8.63 1.74
N ALA A 424 10.08 8.40 2.95
CA ALA A 424 10.68 9.46 3.76
C ALA A 424 11.92 10.08 3.09
N PRO A 425 12.20 11.37 3.31
CA PRO A 425 13.44 11.99 2.88
C PRO A 425 14.66 11.20 3.39
N GLY A 426 15.69 11.07 2.56
CA GLY A 426 16.91 10.33 2.89
C GLY A 426 16.81 8.80 2.78
N GLN A 427 15.65 8.26 2.44
CA GLN A 427 15.41 6.80 2.31
C GLN A 427 15.00 6.38 0.90
N SER A 428 15.38 7.15 -0.11
CA SER A 428 14.99 6.93 -1.51
C SER A 428 15.39 5.54 -2.04
N ASN A 429 16.57 5.04 -1.68
CA ASN A 429 17.07 3.72 -2.04
C ASN A 429 16.25 2.59 -1.41
N TYR A 430 15.93 2.73 -0.13
CA TYR A 430 15.13 1.74 0.59
C TYR A 430 13.67 1.75 0.13
N ALA A 431 13.08 2.93 -0.08
CA ALA A 431 11.73 3.07 -0.61
C ALA A 431 11.61 2.49 -2.03
N ALA A 432 12.62 2.72 -2.89
CA ALA A 432 12.69 2.12 -4.23
C ALA A 432 12.69 0.59 -4.17
N GLY A 433 13.52 -0.01 -3.29
CA GLY A 433 13.56 -1.45 -3.10
C GLY A 433 12.26 -2.02 -2.53
N CYS A 434 11.59 -1.32 -1.61
CA CYS A 434 10.28 -1.73 -1.09
C CYS A 434 9.21 -1.71 -2.19
N CYS A 435 9.10 -0.61 -2.95
CA CYS A 435 8.14 -0.52 -4.05
C CYS A 435 8.39 -1.58 -5.14
N TYR A 436 9.66 -1.88 -5.45
CA TYR A 436 10.02 -2.97 -6.36
C TYR A 436 9.50 -4.32 -5.85
N ALA A 437 9.85 -4.69 -4.61
CA ALA A 437 9.46 -5.97 -4.03
C ALA A 437 7.93 -6.11 -3.90
N ASP A 438 7.22 -5.02 -3.61
CA ASP A 438 5.77 -5.00 -3.53
C ASP A 438 5.11 -5.26 -4.91
N ALA A 439 5.63 -4.65 -5.96
CA ALA A 439 5.19 -4.87 -7.33
C ALA A 439 5.53 -6.29 -7.80
N PHE A 440 6.72 -6.80 -7.44
CA PHE A 440 7.12 -8.16 -7.73
C PHE A 440 6.19 -9.19 -7.08
N ALA A 441 5.87 -9.02 -5.79
CA ALA A 441 4.93 -9.89 -5.11
C ALA A 441 3.55 -9.92 -5.78
N LYS A 442 3.08 -8.79 -6.34
CA LYS A 442 1.85 -8.74 -7.13
C LYS A 442 1.92 -9.52 -8.44
N ARG A 443 3.10 -9.65 -9.06
CA ARG A 443 3.26 -10.53 -10.25
C ARG A 443 3.05 -12.01 -9.92
N LEU A 444 3.32 -12.39 -8.66
CA LEU A 444 3.20 -13.77 -8.19
C LEU A 444 1.76 -14.17 -7.80
N VAL A 445 0.78 -13.32 -8.06
CA VAL A 445 -0.65 -13.57 -7.73
C VAL A 445 -1.19 -14.90 -8.30
N HIS A 446 -0.58 -15.40 -9.37
CA HIS A 446 -1.00 -16.64 -10.03
C HIS A 446 -0.32 -17.91 -9.46
N ARG A 447 0.56 -17.77 -8.47
CA ARG A 447 1.16 -18.92 -7.80
C ARG A 447 0.09 -19.75 -7.09
N PRO A 448 0.24 -21.09 -6.99
CA PRO A 448 -0.77 -21.97 -6.38
C PRO A 448 -0.92 -21.79 -4.86
N TYR A 449 -0.09 -20.96 -4.26
CA TYR A 449 -0.09 -20.64 -2.82
C TYR A 449 -0.23 -19.13 -2.60
N PRO A 450 -0.70 -18.69 -1.44
CA PRO A 450 -0.80 -17.27 -1.10
C PRO A 450 0.57 -16.59 -1.08
N VAL A 451 0.68 -15.45 -1.78
CA VAL A 451 1.81 -14.52 -1.66
C VAL A 451 1.33 -13.31 -0.89
N LYS A 452 1.98 -13.01 0.23
CA LYS A 452 1.54 -11.99 1.19
C LYS A 452 2.57 -10.89 1.36
N LEU A 453 2.10 -9.66 1.57
CA LEU A 453 2.90 -8.47 1.84
C LEU A 453 2.54 -7.90 3.21
N MET A 454 3.50 -7.88 4.13
CA MET A 454 3.37 -7.20 5.41
C MET A 454 4.26 -5.95 5.41
N HIS A 455 3.64 -4.77 5.35
CA HIS A 455 4.34 -3.49 5.47
C HIS A 455 4.43 -3.09 6.94
N TRP A 456 5.61 -3.30 7.51
CA TRP A 456 5.85 -2.96 8.89
C TRP A 456 6.05 -1.46 9.09
N GLY A 457 5.42 -0.91 10.13
CA GLY A 457 5.76 0.36 10.70
C GLY A 457 7.06 0.31 11.52
N TYR A 458 7.16 1.15 12.54
CA TYR A 458 8.35 1.29 13.35
C TYR A 458 8.46 0.21 14.45
N TRP A 459 9.58 -0.51 14.48
CA TRP A 459 9.96 -1.45 15.54
C TRP A 459 11.01 -0.82 16.44
N GLY A 460 10.62 -0.36 17.63
CA GLY A 460 11.51 0.35 18.54
C GLY A 460 12.20 -0.51 19.59
N SER A 461 11.72 -1.74 19.81
CA SER A 461 12.29 -2.67 20.79
C SER A 461 13.27 -3.67 20.21
N VAL A 462 13.23 -3.93 18.90
CA VAL A 462 14.09 -4.90 18.21
C VAL A 462 14.50 -4.41 16.82
N GLY A 463 15.65 -4.90 16.33
CA GLY A 463 16.13 -4.61 14.99
C GLY A 463 17.08 -3.42 14.88
N VAL A 464 17.33 -2.98 13.63
CA VAL A 464 18.40 -2.00 13.31
C VAL A 464 18.07 -0.56 13.69
N VAL A 465 16.82 -0.24 13.97
CA VAL A 465 16.34 1.10 14.33
C VAL A 465 15.90 1.22 15.80
N ALA A 466 16.36 0.33 16.67
CA ALA A 466 15.97 0.27 18.07
C ALA A 466 16.79 1.19 19.02
N SER A 467 17.46 2.23 18.49
CA SER A 467 18.20 3.20 19.32
C SER A 467 17.26 4.17 20.05
N ASP A 468 17.71 4.69 21.20
CA ASP A 468 16.93 5.66 21.98
C ASP A 468 16.65 6.95 21.22
N ASP A 469 17.63 7.46 20.46
CA ASP A 469 17.47 8.66 19.65
C ASP A 469 16.40 8.44 18.53
N TYR A 470 16.43 7.28 17.91
CA TYR A 470 15.43 6.95 16.89
C TYR A 470 14.04 6.81 17.51
N ARG A 471 13.95 6.19 18.68
CA ARG A 471 12.70 6.04 19.45
C ARG A 471 12.10 7.39 19.82
N GLN A 472 12.92 8.33 20.33
CA GLN A 472 12.46 9.68 20.65
C GLN A 472 12.00 10.45 19.40
N ARG A 473 12.71 10.31 18.27
CA ARG A 473 12.34 10.93 17.00
C ARG A 473 10.99 10.40 16.51
N MET A 474 10.76 9.10 16.55
CA MET A 474 9.48 8.49 16.14
C MET A 474 8.34 8.89 17.08
N ALA A 475 8.56 8.90 18.38
CA ALA A 475 7.57 9.35 19.35
C ALA A 475 7.14 10.81 19.12
N ARG A 476 8.10 11.72 18.84
CA ARG A 476 7.79 13.12 18.47
C ARG A 476 7.02 13.22 17.15
N ALA A 477 7.25 12.31 16.23
CA ALA A 477 6.51 12.22 14.98
C ALA A 477 5.13 11.56 15.13
N GLY A 478 4.74 11.15 16.34
CA GLY A 478 3.47 10.49 16.61
C GLY A 478 3.41 9.04 16.14
N ILE A 479 4.56 8.39 15.94
CA ILE A 479 4.68 6.99 15.52
C ILE A 479 5.09 6.15 16.72
N GLY A 480 4.24 5.19 17.11
CA GLY A 480 4.47 4.25 18.19
C GLY A 480 5.36 3.08 17.77
N SER A 481 6.05 2.49 18.77
CA SER A 481 6.80 1.24 18.58
C SER A 481 5.87 0.05 18.47
N ILE A 482 6.07 -0.75 17.45
CA ILE A 482 5.44 -2.07 17.32
C ILE A 482 6.23 -3.05 18.22
N GLU A 483 5.48 -3.82 19.03
CA GLU A 483 6.07 -4.83 19.90
C GLU A 483 5.86 -6.24 19.32
N PRO A 484 6.76 -7.21 19.60
CA PRO A 484 6.69 -8.54 19.02
C PRO A 484 5.33 -9.25 19.15
N PRO A 485 4.62 -9.23 20.31
CA PRO A 485 3.34 -9.95 20.42
C PRO A 485 2.25 -9.43 19.48
N GLU A 486 2.09 -8.10 19.39
CA GLU A 486 1.08 -7.46 18.53
C GLU A 486 1.42 -7.65 17.05
N ALA A 487 2.71 -7.61 16.71
CA ALA A 487 3.17 -7.85 15.36
C ALA A 487 2.91 -9.28 14.89
N MET A 488 3.19 -10.27 15.73
CA MET A 488 2.93 -11.67 15.38
C MET A 488 1.44 -11.96 15.24
N GLU A 489 0.60 -11.34 16.07
CA GLU A 489 -0.85 -11.43 15.90
C GLU A 489 -1.33 -10.81 14.58
N ALA A 490 -0.78 -9.65 14.21
CA ALA A 490 -1.10 -9.02 12.92
C ALA A 490 -0.65 -9.88 11.73
N LEU A 491 0.54 -10.50 11.83
CA LEU A 491 1.04 -11.42 10.80
C LEU A 491 0.19 -12.69 10.68
N ASP A 492 -0.19 -13.30 11.82
CA ASP A 492 -1.09 -14.46 11.84
C ASP A 492 -2.42 -14.14 11.13
N ARG A 493 -2.98 -12.95 11.38
CA ARG A 493 -4.21 -12.48 10.72
C ARG A 493 -4.03 -12.31 9.21
N LEU A 494 -2.91 -11.71 8.78
CA LEU A 494 -2.61 -11.54 7.35
C LEU A 494 -2.49 -12.89 6.64
N LEU A 495 -1.67 -13.81 7.20
CA LEU A 495 -1.39 -15.10 6.57
C LEU A 495 -2.63 -15.99 6.46
N ALA A 496 -3.48 -15.96 7.46
CA ALA A 496 -4.72 -16.74 7.47
C ALA A 496 -5.91 -16.01 6.84
N GLY A 497 -5.79 -14.71 6.58
CA GLY A 497 -6.86 -13.88 6.03
C GLY A 497 -6.89 -13.85 4.51
N PRO A 498 -8.00 -13.36 3.94
CA PRO A 498 -8.19 -13.25 2.49
C PRO A 498 -7.44 -12.06 1.86
N VAL A 499 -6.91 -11.14 2.68
CA VAL A 499 -6.19 -9.96 2.20
C VAL A 499 -4.74 -10.33 1.93
N ASP A 500 -4.20 -9.91 0.78
CA ASP A 500 -2.82 -10.24 0.40
C ASP A 500 -1.80 -9.19 0.84
N GLN A 501 -2.24 -7.99 1.19
CA GLN A 501 -1.37 -6.87 1.54
C GLN A 501 -1.93 -6.07 2.71
N VAL A 502 -1.12 -5.84 3.74
CA VAL A 502 -1.49 -5.07 4.94
C VAL A 502 -0.32 -4.19 5.37
N VAL A 503 -0.62 -2.97 5.75
CA VAL A 503 0.25 -2.07 6.51
C VAL A 503 -0.11 -2.21 7.98
N PHE A 504 0.85 -2.55 8.83
CA PHE A 504 0.69 -2.53 10.27
C PHE A 504 1.51 -1.42 10.88
N VAL A 505 0.85 -0.44 11.46
CA VAL A 505 1.47 0.75 12.05
C VAL A 505 0.83 1.07 13.39
N LYS A 506 1.61 1.63 14.30
CA LYS A 506 1.13 2.15 15.57
C LYS A 506 1.26 3.66 15.57
N THR A 507 0.16 4.35 15.82
CA THR A 507 0.12 5.81 15.83
C THR A 507 -0.33 6.31 17.21
N THR A 508 0.23 7.43 17.65
CA THR A 508 -0.17 8.11 18.89
C THR A 508 -0.96 9.39 18.61
N GLN A 509 -1.13 9.72 17.33
CA GLN A 509 -1.85 10.90 16.88
C GLN A 509 -2.57 10.60 15.55
N ALA A 510 -3.85 10.86 15.46
CA ALA A 510 -4.65 10.66 14.26
C ALA A 510 -4.13 11.46 13.04
N SER A 511 -3.46 12.60 13.27
CA SER A 511 -2.83 13.40 12.20
C SER A 511 -1.77 12.62 11.42
N VAL A 512 -1.07 11.68 12.04
CA VAL A 512 -0.08 10.82 11.39
C VAL A 512 -0.76 9.89 10.38
N ALA A 513 -1.84 9.24 10.78
CA ALA A 513 -2.60 8.38 9.86
C ALA A 513 -3.15 9.18 8.67
N ARG A 514 -3.67 10.40 8.91
CA ARG A 514 -4.13 11.30 7.82
C ARG A 514 -2.98 11.69 6.89
N SER A 515 -1.79 11.96 7.42
CA SER A 515 -0.62 12.30 6.59
C SER A 515 -0.16 11.12 5.71
N LEU A 516 -0.48 9.89 6.10
CA LEU A 516 -0.28 8.68 5.30
C LEU A 516 -1.35 8.48 4.22
N GLY A 517 -2.37 9.35 4.15
CA GLY A 517 -3.50 9.19 3.23
C GLY A 517 -4.49 8.13 3.69
N VAL A 518 -4.63 7.91 5.00
CA VAL A 518 -5.63 6.98 5.52
C VAL A 518 -7.02 7.58 5.34
N SER A 519 -7.89 6.86 4.62
CA SER A 519 -9.28 7.23 4.42
C SER A 519 -10.10 6.89 5.66
N GLU A 520 -10.75 7.89 6.24
CA GLU A 520 -11.68 7.71 7.37
C GLU A 520 -13.05 7.19 6.92
N LYS A 521 -13.33 7.25 5.61
CA LYS A 521 -14.64 6.92 5.04
C LYS A 521 -14.77 5.47 4.60
N VAL A 522 -13.66 4.76 4.47
CA VAL A 522 -13.61 3.40 3.94
C VAL A 522 -13.03 2.48 4.99
N THR A 523 -13.77 1.43 5.32
CA THR A 523 -13.27 0.32 6.13
C THR A 523 -13.42 -0.97 5.34
N ILE A 524 -12.31 -1.69 5.18
CA ILE A 524 -12.29 -2.97 4.52
C ILE A 524 -12.59 -4.06 5.55
N THR A 525 -13.70 -4.76 5.36
CA THR A 525 -14.05 -5.92 6.19
C THR A 525 -13.80 -7.18 5.38
N ALA A 526 -12.77 -7.94 5.76
CA ALA A 526 -12.47 -9.21 5.15
C ALA A 526 -13.41 -10.29 5.73
N ALA A 527 -14.20 -10.93 4.87
CA ALA A 527 -15.04 -12.07 5.28
C ALA A 527 -14.16 -13.31 5.53
N SER A 528 -14.46 -14.05 6.60
CA SER A 528 -13.63 -15.16 7.11
C SER A 528 -13.52 -16.39 6.18
N ASN A 529 -14.21 -16.43 5.02
CA ASN A 529 -14.25 -17.61 4.13
C ASN A 529 -14.42 -17.26 2.65
N ALA A 530 -14.04 -16.08 2.19
CA ALA A 530 -14.13 -15.73 0.77
C ALA A 530 -12.80 -15.98 0.06
N PRO A 531 -12.80 -16.58 -1.15
CA PRO A 531 -11.61 -16.59 -2.00
C PRO A 531 -11.23 -15.14 -2.35
N ARG A 532 -9.95 -14.88 -2.45
CA ARG A 532 -9.28 -13.61 -2.82
C ARG A 532 -10.24 -12.46 -3.13
N VAL A 533 -10.42 -11.55 -2.19
CA VAL A 533 -11.17 -10.31 -2.41
C VAL A 533 -10.19 -9.16 -2.37
N VAL A 534 -9.80 -8.68 -3.55
CA VAL A 534 -9.23 -7.35 -3.69
C VAL A 534 -10.42 -6.40 -3.75
N LEU A 535 -10.59 -5.59 -2.72
CA LEU A 535 -11.71 -4.65 -2.65
C LEU A 535 -11.30 -3.33 -3.31
N GLN A 536 -11.90 -3.06 -4.46
CA GLN A 536 -12.03 -1.68 -4.92
C GLN A 536 -13.07 -1.01 -4.02
N ALA A 537 -12.73 0.18 -3.50
CA ALA A 537 -13.71 1.01 -2.82
C ALA A 537 -14.87 1.30 -3.80
N PRO A 538 -16.12 0.94 -3.48
CA PRO A 538 -17.22 1.35 -4.33
C PRO A 538 -17.32 2.87 -4.28
N LEU A 539 -17.32 3.48 -5.46
CA LEU A 539 -17.65 4.89 -5.66
C LEU A 539 -18.99 5.21 -4.98
N VAL A 540 -18.94 5.88 -3.84
CA VAL A 540 -20.10 6.62 -3.36
C VAL A 540 -20.11 7.96 -4.07
N THR A 541 -20.40 7.94 -5.37
CA THR A 541 -20.76 9.15 -6.11
C THR A 541 -22.21 8.99 -6.52
N ALA A 542 -23.05 9.92 -6.05
CA ALA A 542 -24.46 10.13 -6.40
C ALA A 542 -25.35 8.88 -6.24
N VAL A 543 -26.43 9.00 -5.48
CA VAL A 543 -27.50 7.98 -5.43
C VAL A 543 -27.94 7.74 -6.89
N PRO A 544 -27.74 6.54 -7.46
CA PRO A 544 -28.13 6.29 -8.84
C PRO A 544 -29.61 6.57 -9.02
N GLU A 545 -30.00 7.18 -10.12
CA GLU A 545 -31.39 7.48 -10.48
C GLU A 545 -32.30 6.23 -10.40
N ALA A 546 -31.69 5.04 -10.56
CA ALA A 546 -32.31 3.73 -10.33
C ALA A 546 -32.82 3.53 -8.89
N LEU A 547 -32.14 4.06 -7.87
CA LEU A 547 -32.60 4.02 -6.47
C LEU A 547 -33.79 4.96 -6.24
N LEU A 548 -33.82 6.11 -6.91
CA LEU A 548 -34.95 7.03 -6.91
C LEU A 548 -36.15 6.43 -7.65
N SER A 549 -35.93 5.67 -8.72
CA SER A 549 -36.99 4.97 -9.44
C SER A 549 -37.52 3.71 -8.74
N ALA A 550 -36.66 3.00 -7.99
CA ALA A 550 -37.06 1.89 -7.12
C ALA A 550 -37.90 2.38 -5.93
N ARG A 551 -37.58 3.56 -5.37
CA ARG A 551 -38.38 4.24 -4.33
C ARG A 551 -39.79 4.59 -4.82
N ARG A 552 -39.94 5.04 -6.09
CA ARG A 552 -41.25 5.29 -6.71
C ARG A 552 -42.06 3.99 -6.92
N ARG A 553 -41.40 2.87 -7.26
CA ARG A 553 -42.07 1.57 -7.45
C ARG A 553 -42.44 0.87 -6.14
N LEU A 554 -41.68 1.06 -5.06
CA LEU A 554 -42.04 0.53 -3.74
C LEU A 554 -43.15 1.34 -3.06
N GLY A 555 -43.18 2.66 -3.26
CA GLY A 555 -44.29 3.51 -2.82
C GLY A 555 -45.62 3.21 -3.53
N ALA A 556 -45.60 2.78 -4.77
CA ALA A 556 -46.77 2.42 -5.57
C ALA A 556 -47.34 1.02 -5.27
N ARG A 557 -46.64 0.19 -4.46
CA ARG A 557 -47.12 -1.13 -4.00
C ARG A 557 -47.61 -1.12 -2.54
N ALA A 558 -47.49 0.02 -1.86
CA ALA A 558 -47.95 0.20 -0.48
C ALA A 558 -49.17 1.16 -0.37
N ALA A 559 -49.75 1.55 -1.52
CA ALA A 559 -51.05 2.26 -1.59
C ALA A 559 -52.15 1.31 -2.11
#